data_10336158a680f4ab4f972d25eb54a19b
#
_entry.id   10336158a680f4ab4f972d25eb54a19b
#
_cell.length_a   1.000
_cell.length_b   1.000
_cell.length_c   1.000
_cell.angle_alpha   90.00
_cell.angle_beta   90.00
_cell.angle_gamma   90.00
#
_symmetry.space_group_name_H-M   'P 1'
#
loop_
_entity.id
_entity.type
_entity.pdbx_description
1 polymer ?
#
loop_
_entity_poly.entity_id
_entity_poly.type
_entity_poly.pdbx_seq_one_letter_code
_entity_poly.pdbx_strand_id
1 'polypeptide(L)'
;MNTRSSLLILTLFAIAAFGINSVMFTELSQEMAATTGLSLDETELVKTGFMITQLLGFMLAPVLVRNCGAYLPLLFSLLVGLAANMVLYWQIPNPWLFTITWLCGGFFMSMLLVTVNLFLLDTFEERWLPAIIALTLVFSTLIPMGVYPWLVAELLEVFDWSLFCAVSAWLYFSALVLVSLFKPPPIHISARPKSGTFIYLVLAAAMSLVVYLLMRGSFYNWLDSILFSQLTVVAATLVLAAVYLIAIIRKRNTASMQLHSKLKTNVFMYNAFLAGFAVMASTALFGNFLKMAMQYNNLNAGYAQLPSFYAMLVGMLVSVLVFYFRRPLADAVVPFGVLMILLSVHEFSQLPSFVGPESLPLPMLLRGFGVGMLNVSVTIAVLMYFQVDDRLEGIANFYLFRTMGGVIGGAFFSRVIQNHSAQASGEIGRSLDGSNYTFAAYEHALGNAILTHGRLPTPSLGMSQISGVVKEQATTLALNNSLIMFIFSIFALAPILLIGKKLAAKQEAS
;
A
#
# COMPACT_ATOMS: atom_id res chain seq x y z
N MET A 1 -26.61 -25.08 3.97
CA MET A 1 -25.19 -24.71 4.01
C MET A 1 -24.80 -24.45 5.46
N ASN A 2 -23.66 -24.94 5.94
CA ASN A 2 -23.28 -24.73 7.34
C ASN A 2 -22.96 -23.23 7.55
N THR A 3 -23.38 -22.62 8.65
CA THR A 3 -23.16 -21.18 8.93
C THR A 3 -21.69 -20.75 8.80
N ARG A 4 -20.75 -21.63 9.16
CA ARG A 4 -19.31 -21.39 8.99
C ARG A 4 -18.89 -21.30 7.52
N SER A 5 -19.41 -22.18 6.66
CA SER A 5 -19.09 -22.16 5.20
C SER A 5 -19.67 -20.94 4.52
N SER A 6 -20.89 -20.53 4.90
CA SER A 6 -21.52 -19.32 4.33
C SER A 6 -20.76 -18.07 4.74
N LEU A 7 -20.28 -17.98 5.97
CA LEU A 7 -19.46 -16.87 6.44
C LEU A 7 -18.11 -16.80 5.69
N LEU A 8 -17.47 -17.96 5.46
CA LEU A 8 -16.21 -18.00 4.70
C LEU A 8 -16.40 -17.48 3.27
N ILE A 9 -17.44 -17.92 2.58
CA ILE A 9 -17.73 -17.48 1.19
C ILE A 9 -18.04 -15.97 1.18
N LEU A 10 -18.86 -15.49 2.11
CA LEU A 10 -19.15 -14.07 2.28
C LEU A 10 -17.88 -13.25 2.46
N THR A 11 -16.99 -13.70 3.36
CA THR A 11 -15.73 -13.00 3.63
C THR A 11 -14.82 -12.99 2.41
N LEU A 12 -14.77 -14.06 1.64
CA LEU A 12 -13.97 -14.12 0.41
C LEU A 12 -14.48 -13.13 -0.64
N PHE A 13 -15.79 -13.04 -0.88
CA PHE A 13 -16.35 -12.06 -1.81
C PHE A 13 -16.09 -10.62 -1.33
N ALA A 14 -16.32 -10.33 -0.05
CA ALA A 14 -16.08 -9.02 0.52
C ALA A 14 -14.60 -8.59 0.42
N ILE A 15 -13.68 -9.51 0.72
CA ILE A 15 -12.25 -9.26 0.67
C ILE A 15 -11.73 -9.19 -0.76
N ALA A 16 -12.28 -9.97 -1.69
CA ALA A 16 -11.94 -9.87 -3.12
C ALA A 16 -12.35 -8.49 -3.67
N ALA A 17 -13.56 -8.01 -3.35
CA ALA A 17 -14.00 -6.66 -3.71
C ALA A 17 -13.08 -5.58 -3.10
N PHE A 18 -12.68 -5.74 -1.82
CA PHE A 18 -11.69 -4.88 -1.18
C PHE A 18 -10.37 -4.87 -1.97
N GLY A 19 -9.85 -6.04 -2.33
CA GLY A 19 -8.60 -6.18 -3.06
C GLY A 19 -8.60 -5.43 -4.39
N ILE A 20 -9.66 -5.59 -5.20
CA ILE A 20 -9.82 -4.90 -6.49
C ILE A 20 -9.83 -3.38 -6.26
N ASN A 21 -10.70 -2.89 -5.37
CA ASN A 21 -10.82 -1.45 -5.14
C ASN A 21 -9.54 -0.82 -4.55
N SER A 22 -8.75 -1.56 -3.77
CA SER A 22 -7.54 -1.04 -3.11
C SER A 22 -6.44 -0.63 -4.09
N VAL A 23 -6.35 -1.28 -5.26
CA VAL A 23 -5.33 -1.00 -6.29
C VAL A 23 -5.90 -0.34 -7.54
N MET A 24 -7.21 -0.27 -7.67
CA MET A 24 -7.90 0.26 -8.85
C MET A 24 -7.46 1.71 -9.15
N PHE A 25 -7.32 2.55 -8.12
CA PHE A 25 -6.84 3.92 -8.29
C PHE A 25 -5.38 4.01 -8.77
N THR A 26 -4.55 3.06 -8.39
CA THR A 26 -3.13 3.06 -8.78
C THR A 26 -2.95 2.65 -10.23
N GLU A 27 -3.71 1.65 -10.68
CA GLU A 27 -3.57 1.07 -12.01
C GLU A 27 -4.41 1.76 -13.09
N LEU A 28 -5.52 2.42 -12.70
CA LEU A 28 -6.51 3.01 -13.62
C LEU A 28 -6.63 4.54 -13.50
N SER A 29 -5.69 5.21 -12.84
CA SER A 29 -5.78 6.65 -12.60
C SER A 29 -5.81 7.50 -13.87
N GLN A 30 -5.14 7.09 -14.93
CA GLN A 30 -5.09 7.80 -16.21
C GLN A 30 -6.43 7.68 -16.96
N GLU A 31 -6.98 6.49 -17.02
CA GLU A 31 -8.26 6.19 -17.66
C GLU A 31 -9.42 6.88 -16.94
N MET A 32 -9.37 6.89 -15.61
CA MET A 32 -10.33 7.59 -14.78
C MET A 32 -10.26 9.11 -14.98
N ALA A 33 -9.07 9.69 -15.06
CA ALA A 33 -8.88 11.10 -15.34
C ALA A 33 -9.47 11.48 -16.71
N ALA A 34 -9.18 10.68 -17.75
CA ALA A 34 -9.66 10.91 -19.09
C ALA A 34 -11.19 10.89 -19.20
N THR A 35 -11.87 10.00 -18.48
CA THR A 35 -13.35 9.87 -18.53
C THR A 35 -14.08 10.90 -17.66
N THR A 36 -13.47 11.32 -16.55
CA THR A 36 -14.09 12.26 -15.61
C THR A 36 -13.80 13.72 -15.92
N GLY A 37 -12.87 13.99 -16.84
CA GLY A 37 -12.41 15.35 -17.19
C GLY A 37 -11.55 15.98 -16.10
N LEU A 38 -11.07 15.20 -15.12
CA LEU A 38 -10.11 15.63 -14.13
C LEU A 38 -8.70 15.67 -14.73
N SER A 39 -7.91 16.65 -14.33
CA SER A 39 -6.46 16.61 -14.58
C SER A 39 -5.80 15.49 -13.79
N LEU A 40 -4.62 15.07 -14.20
CA LEU A 40 -3.84 14.06 -13.45
C LEU A 40 -3.54 14.50 -12.02
N ASP A 41 -3.33 15.81 -11.81
CA ASP A 41 -3.10 16.37 -10.48
C ASP A 41 -4.33 16.32 -9.58
N GLU A 42 -5.50 16.63 -10.10
CA GLU A 42 -6.77 16.50 -9.38
C GLU A 42 -7.09 15.04 -9.06
N THR A 43 -6.79 14.13 -9.98
CA THR A 43 -6.94 12.68 -9.74
C THR A 43 -6.01 12.20 -8.61
N GLU A 44 -4.75 12.66 -8.58
CA GLU A 44 -3.84 12.37 -7.46
C GLU A 44 -4.30 13.01 -6.14
N LEU A 45 -5.00 14.16 -6.19
CA LEU A 45 -5.65 14.75 -5.00
C LEU A 45 -6.80 13.87 -4.50
N VAL A 46 -7.64 13.34 -5.38
CA VAL A 46 -8.71 12.39 -5.02
C VAL A 46 -8.13 11.12 -4.42
N LYS A 47 -7.04 10.59 -4.99
CA LYS A 47 -6.30 9.43 -4.44
C LYS A 47 -5.77 9.71 -3.03
N THR A 48 -5.23 10.90 -2.81
CA THR A 48 -4.80 11.34 -1.47
C THR A 48 -5.97 11.35 -0.49
N GLY A 49 -7.10 11.90 -0.88
CA GLY A 49 -8.34 11.89 -0.11
C GLY A 49 -8.85 10.47 0.19
N PHE A 50 -8.81 9.59 -0.79
CA PHE A 50 -9.15 8.17 -0.64
C PHE A 50 -8.27 7.48 0.41
N MET A 51 -6.94 7.70 0.38
CA MET A 51 -6.03 7.15 1.38
C MET A 51 -6.29 7.70 2.78
N ILE A 52 -6.60 9.00 2.89
CA ILE A 52 -6.98 9.63 4.16
C ILE A 52 -8.25 8.99 4.72
N THR A 53 -9.31 8.88 3.91
CA THR A 53 -10.57 8.29 4.36
C THR A 53 -10.44 6.80 4.70
N GLN A 54 -9.57 6.07 3.99
CA GLN A 54 -9.22 4.69 4.31
C GLN A 54 -8.59 4.57 5.71
N LEU A 55 -7.64 5.43 6.03
CA LEU A 55 -7.01 5.44 7.36
C LEU A 55 -7.99 5.86 8.46
N LEU A 56 -8.86 6.85 8.16
CA LEU A 56 -9.94 7.25 9.07
C LEU A 56 -10.92 6.10 9.31
N GLY A 57 -11.24 5.31 8.29
CA GLY A 57 -12.07 4.13 8.40
C GLY A 57 -11.48 3.09 9.35
N PHE A 58 -10.18 2.80 9.26
CA PHE A 58 -9.49 1.91 10.21
C PHE A 58 -9.53 2.47 11.63
N MET A 59 -9.26 3.75 11.81
CA MET A 59 -9.19 4.38 13.12
C MET A 59 -10.56 4.44 13.81
N LEU A 60 -11.64 4.71 13.05
CA LEU A 60 -12.98 4.86 13.59
C LEU A 60 -13.79 3.55 13.65
N ALA A 61 -13.35 2.50 12.96
CA ALA A 61 -14.02 1.21 12.96
C ALA A 61 -14.30 0.67 14.38
N PRO A 62 -13.36 0.68 15.35
CA PRO A 62 -13.64 0.22 16.69
C PRO A 62 -14.73 1.01 17.41
N VAL A 63 -14.80 2.31 17.19
CA VAL A 63 -15.82 3.18 17.80
C VAL A 63 -17.21 2.87 17.24
N LEU A 64 -17.31 2.74 15.93
CA LEU A 64 -18.58 2.46 15.24
C LEU A 64 -19.08 1.05 15.55
N VAL A 65 -18.20 0.05 15.51
CA VAL A 65 -18.55 -1.35 15.82
C VAL A 65 -19.01 -1.49 17.28
N ARG A 66 -18.42 -0.77 18.22
CA ARG A 66 -18.86 -0.79 19.64
C ARG A 66 -20.21 -0.12 19.87
N ASN A 67 -20.47 0.98 19.14
CA ASN A 67 -21.72 1.71 19.32
C ASN A 67 -22.92 1.05 18.62
N CYS A 68 -22.69 0.46 17.44
CA CYS A 68 -23.75 -0.06 16.56
C CYS A 68 -23.76 -1.59 16.46
N GLY A 69 -22.81 -2.29 17.12
CA GLY A 69 -22.58 -3.72 16.90
C GLY A 69 -21.81 -3.99 15.59
N ALA A 70 -21.31 -5.21 15.39
CA ALA A 70 -20.50 -5.55 14.22
C ALA A 70 -21.33 -5.72 12.93
N TYR A 71 -22.60 -6.09 13.05
CA TYR A 71 -23.47 -6.38 11.90
C TYR A 71 -23.80 -5.14 11.07
N LEU A 72 -24.18 -4.03 11.71
CA LEU A 72 -24.55 -2.79 11.00
C LEU A 72 -23.38 -2.19 10.22
N PRO A 73 -22.17 -2.03 10.78
CA PRO A 73 -21.02 -1.59 10.01
C PRO A 73 -20.68 -2.50 8.82
N LEU A 74 -20.80 -3.82 8.97
CA LEU A 74 -20.64 -4.76 7.86
C LEU A 74 -21.65 -4.51 6.74
N LEU A 75 -22.94 -4.42 7.10
CA LEU A 75 -24.02 -4.21 6.15
C LEU A 75 -23.88 -2.87 5.40
N PHE A 76 -23.64 -1.78 6.14
CA PHE A 76 -23.42 -0.46 5.53
C PHE A 76 -22.18 -0.43 4.63
N SER A 77 -21.10 -1.09 5.02
CA SER A 77 -19.89 -1.16 4.19
C SER A 77 -20.13 -1.88 2.87
N LEU A 78 -20.91 -2.96 2.88
CA LEU A 78 -21.30 -3.68 1.66
C LEU A 78 -22.24 -2.85 0.79
N LEU A 79 -23.24 -2.18 1.38
CA LEU A 79 -24.18 -1.32 0.65
C LEU A 79 -23.47 -0.11 0.00
N VAL A 80 -22.62 0.59 0.75
CA VAL A 80 -21.89 1.74 0.21
C VAL A 80 -20.88 1.29 -0.83
N GLY A 81 -20.18 0.15 -0.61
CA GLY A 81 -19.28 -0.43 -1.59
C GLY A 81 -19.99 -0.78 -2.90
N LEU A 82 -21.17 -1.39 -2.83
CA LEU A 82 -22.02 -1.67 -4.00
C LEU A 82 -22.45 -0.37 -4.70
N ALA A 83 -23.02 0.59 -3.96
CA ALA A 83 -23.48 1.85 -4.52
C ALA A 83 -22.34 2.66 -5.17
N ALA A 84 -21.18 2.72 -4.52
CA ALA A 84 -20.00 3.40 -5.04
C ALA A 84 -19.55 2.80 -6.38
N ASN A 85 -19.42 1.47 -6.46
CA ASN A 85 -19.00 0.81 -7.68
C ASN A 85 -20.07 0.91 -8.80
N MET A 86 -21.36 0.95 -8.46
CA MET A 86 -22.43 1.20 -9.44
C MET A 86 -22.36 2.63 -10.00
N VAL A 87 -22.10 3.63 -9.15
CA VAL A 87 -21.94 5.03 -9.60
C VAL A 87 -20.71 5.16 -10.52
N LEU A 88 -19.60 4.53 -10.14
CA LEU A 88 -18.37 4.53 -10.95
C LEU A 88 -18.55 3.79 -12.28
N TYR A 89 -19.34 2.70 -12.29
CA TYR A 89 -19.64 1.92 -13.51
C TYR A 89 -20.33 2.77 -14.59
N TRP A 90 -21.24 3.65 -14.20
CA TRP A 90 -21.95 4.51 -15.16
C TRP A 90 -21.07 5.66 -15.70
N GLN A 91 -19.85 5.81 -15.23
CA GLN A 91 -18.86 6.79 -15.73
C GLN A 91 -19.44 8.21 -15.88
N ILE A 92 -20.26 8.63 -14.91
CA ILE A 92 -20.88 9.96 -14.95
C ILE A 92 -19.78 11.03 -14.94
N PRO A 93 -19.71 11.93 -15.95
CA PRO A 93 -18.66 12.93 -16.06
C PRO A 93 -18.90 14.10 -15.08
N ASN A 94 -18.90 13.80 -13.78
CA ASN A 94 -19.06 14.73 -12.70
C ASN A 94 -17.92 14.55 -11.68
N PRO A 95 -16.92 15.48 -11.67
CA PRO A 95 -15.77 15.42 -10.77
C PRO A 95 -16.14 15.34 -9.29
N TRP A 96 -17.19 16.04 -8.86
CA TRP A 96 -17.64 16.03 -7.46
C TRP A 96 -18.24 14.69 -7.06
N LEU A 97 -19.10 14.13 -7.91
CA LEU A 97 -19.69 12.82 -7.65
C LEU A 97 -18.61 11.74 -7.61
N PHE A 98 -17.66 11.78 -8.53
CA PHE A 98 -16.50 10.88 -8.55
C PHE A 98 -15.70 11.00 -7.26
N THR A 99 -15.34 12.21 -6.83
CA THR A 99 -14.58 12.46 -5.61
C THR A 99 -15.31 11.93 -4.37
N ILE A 100 -16.58 12.28 -4.19
CA ILE A 100 -17.38 11.86 -3.03
C ILE A 100 -17.47 10.33 -3.00
N THR A 101 -17.68 9.70 -4.14
CA THR A 101 -17.78 8.24 -4.26
C THR A 101 -16.50 7.55 -3.79
N TRP A 102 -15.33 8.04 -4.22
CA TRP A 102 -14.05 7.50 -3.78
C TRP A 102 -13.76 7.74 -2.30
N LEU A 103 -14.07 8.92 -1.78
CA LEU A 103 -13.89 9.24 -0.36
C LEU A 103 -14.78 8.34 0.54
N CYS A 104 -16.06 8.18 0.18
CA CYS A 104 -16.94 7.26 0.88
C CYS A 104 -16.46 5.81 0.73
N GLY A 105 -16.09 5.41 -0.48
CA GLY A 105 -15.56 4.08 -0.78
C GLY A 105 -14.36 3.73 0.12
N GLY A 106 -13.38 4.62 0.23
CA GLY A 106 -12.19 4.41 1.05
C GLY A 106 -12.52 4.17 2.53
N PHE A 107 -13.42 4.99 3.09
CA PHE A 107 -13.84 4.85 4.49
C PHE A 107 -14.53 3.52 4.77
N PHE A 108 -15.57 3.19 3.99
CA PHE A 108 -16.35 1.98 4.22
C PHE A 108 -15.62 0.69 3.84
N MET A 109 -14.73 0.75 2.86
CA MET A 109 -13.87 -0.37 2.50
C MET A 109 -12.95 -0.78 3.65
N SER A 110 -12.37 0.19 4.37
CA SER A 110 -11.53 -0.08 5.53
C SER A 110 -12.32 -0.67 6.68
N MET A 111 -13.53 -0.14 6.92
CA MET A 111 -14.45 -0.66 7.91
C MET A 111 -14.88 -2.10 7.58
N LEU A 112 -15.10 -2.40 6.29
CA LEU A 112 -15.40 -3.75 5.82
C LEU A 112 -14.27 -4.72 6.19
N LEU A 113 -13.02 -4.35 5.92
CA LEU A 113 -11.87 -5.20 6.19
C LEU A 113 -11.73 -5.51 7.69
N VAL A 114 -11.95 -4.53 8.56
CA VAL A 114 -11.90 -4.73 10.02
C VAL A 114 -13.04 -5.65 10.49
N THR A 115 -14.27 -5.39 10.05
CA THR A 115 -15.45 -6.16 10.49
C THR A 115 -15.41 -7.60 10.01
N VAL A 116 -15.00 -7.83 8.76
CA VAL A 116 -14.87 -9.18 8.18
C VAL A 116 -13.80 -9.99 8.92
N ASN A 117 -12.63 -9.41 9.20
CA ASN A 117 -11.59 -10.10 9.97
C ASN A 117 -12.04 -10.37 11.42
N LEU A 118 -12.81 -9.47 12.02
CA LEU A 118 -13.38 -9.68 13.35
C LEU A 118 -14.33 -10.90 13.36
N PHE A 119 -15.24 -11.02 12.38
CA PHE A 119 -16.12 -12.18 12.23
C PHE A 119 -15.34 -13.48 12.01
N LEU A 120 -14.26 -13.45 11.21
CA LEU A 120 -13.42 -14.63 10.99
C LEU A 120 -12.74 -15.10 12.27
N LEU A 121 -12.09 -14.20 13.00
CA LEU A 121 -11.37 -14.53 14.22
C LEU A 121 -12.28 -15.02 15.35
N ASP A 122 -13.54 -14.58 15.36
CA ASP A 122 -14.52 -14.98 16.39
C ASP A 122 -15.21 -16.32 16.07
N THR A 123 -15.43 -16.62 14.78
CA THR A 123 -16.23 -17.79 14.36
C THR A 123 -15.39 -19.06 14.18
N PHE A 124 -14.13 -18.92 13.78
CA PHE A 124 -13.28 -20.06 13.46
C PHE A 124 -12.34 -20.42 14.62
N GLU A 125 -12.10 -21.73 14.76
CA GLU A 125 -11.17 -22.28 15.75
C GLU A 125 -9.73 -21.85 15.43
N GLU A 126 -8.91 -21.62 16.45
CA GLU A 126 -7.52 -21.19 16.33
C GLU A 126 -6.69 -22.08 15.38
N ARG A 127 -7.04 -23.36 15.30
CA ARG A 127 -6.39 -24.31 14.41
C ARG A 127 -6.49 -23.94 12.93
N TRP A 128 -7.62 -23.37 12.50
CA TRP A 128 -7.86 -23.03 11.08
C TRP A 128 -7.49 -21.59 10.74
N LEU A 129 -7.33 -20.72 11.73
CA LEU A 129 -7.08 -19.29 11.53
C LEU A 129 -5.87 -19.00 10.62
N PRO A 130 -4.70 -19.66 10.75
CA PRO A 130 -3.57 -19.37 9.88
C PRO A 130 -3.88 -19.59 8.39
N ALA A 131 -4.57 -20.69 8.05
CA ALA A 131 -4.95 -20.98 6.67
C ALA A 131 -6.02 -19.99 6.15
N ILE A 132 -7.00 -19.63 6.98
CA ILE A 132 -8.06 -18.69 6.62
C ILE A 132 -7.47 -17.28 6.44
N ILE A 133 -6.61 -16.82 7.33
CA ILE A 133 -5.90 -15.54 7.21
C ILE A 133 -5.04 -15.53 5.93
N ALA A 134 -4.34 -16.60 5.63
CA ALA A 134 -3.56 -16.71 4.41
C ALA A 134 -4.46 -16.62 3.16
N LEU A 135 -5.59 -17.33 3.15
CA LEU A 135 -6.55 -17.29 2.05
C LEU A 135 -7.14 -15.88 1.86
N THR A 136 -7.47 -15.18 2.93
CA THR A 136 -7.95 -13.79 2.86
C THR A 136 -6.87 -12.84 2.32
N LEU A 137 -5.59 -13.06 2.66
CA LEU A 137 -4.47 -12.29 2.13
C LEU A 137 -4.21 -12.53 0.63
N VAL A 138 -4.52 -13.72 0.11
CA VAL A 138 -4.47 -13.95 -1.35
C VAL A 138 -5.35 -12.92 -2.06
N PHE A 139 -6.61 -12.80 -1.64
CA PHE A 139 -7.57 -11.91 -2.30
C PHE A 139 -7.39 -10.42 -1.95
N SER A 140 -6.98 -10.09 -0.72
CA SER A 140 -6.82 -8.70 -0.31
C SER A 140 -5.48 -8.07 -0.71
N THR A 141 -4.45 -8.87 -0.96
CA THR A 141 -3.09 -8.34 -1.13
C THR A 141 -2.32 -9.00 -2.27
N LEU A 142 -2.26 -10.34 -2.34
CA LEU A 142 -1.35 -11.01 -3.29
C LEU A 142 -1.85 -10.90 -4.73
N ILE A 143 -3.13 -11.16 -4.99
CA ILE A 143 -3.73 -10.99 -6.33
C ILE A 143 -3.68 -9.50 -6.75
N PRO A 144 -4.11 -8.54 -5.90
CA PRO A 144 -4.00 -7.13 -6.22
C PRO A 144 -2.59 -6.66 -6.57
N MET A 145 -1.58 -7.13 -5.86
CA MET A 145 -0.20 -6.69 -6.09
C MET A 145 0.53 -7.44 -7.20
N GLY A 146 0.12 -8.66 -7.51
CA GLY A 146 0.88 -9.55 -8.40
C GLY A 146 0.24 -9.84 -9.74
N VAL A 147 -1.09 -10.03 -9.76
CA VAL A 147 -1.84 -10.39 -10.98
C VAL A 147 -2.56 -9.19 -11.57
N TYR A 148 -3.09 -8.31 -10.71
CA TYR A 148 -3.94 -7.22 -11.13
C TYR A 148 -3.27 -6.25 -12.13
N PRO A 149 -1.98 -5.86 -12.02
CA PRO A 149 -1.34 -5.02 -13.01
C PRO A 149 -1.34 -5.62 -14.42
N TRP A 150 -1.09 -6.93 -14.53
CA TRP A 150 -1.21 -7.63 -15.80
C TRP A 150 -2.64 -7.74 -16.29
N LEU A 151 -3.57 -8.15 -15.40
CA LEU A 151 -4.98 -8.35 -15.75
C LEU A 151 -5.63 -7.04 -16.22
N VAL A 152 -5.32 -5.93 -15.57
CA VAL A 152 -5.81 -4.60 -15.96
C VAL A 152 -5.29 -4.24 -17.35
N ALA A 153 -4.00 -4.37 -17.60
CA ALA A 153 -3.42 -4.02 -18.89
C ALA A 153 -4.00 -4.85 -20.04
N GLU A 154 -4.20 -6.16 -19.84
CA GLU A 154 -4.78 -7.08 -20.81
C GLU A 154 -6.26 -6.76 -21.09
N LEU A 155 -7.03 -6.51 -20.04
CA LEU A 155 -8.47 -6.26 -20.18
C LEU A 155 -8.76 -4.86 -20.74
N LEU A 156 -7.93 -3.87 -20.49
CA LEU A 156 -8.08 -2.52 -21.05
C LEU A 156 -7.85 -2.46 -22.57
N GLU A 157 -7.23 -3.47 -23.18
CA GLU A 157 -7.15 -3.56 -24.65
C GLU A 157 -8.51 -3.82 -25.30
N VAL A 158 -9.46 -4.42 -24.57
CA VAL A 158 -10.75 -4.84 -25.10
C VAL A 158 -11.93 -4.16 -24.41
N PHE A 159 -11.79 -3.85 -23.13
CA PHE A 159 -12.86 -3.31 -22.28
C PHE A 159 -12.45 -1.99 -21.64
N ASP A 160 -13.45 -1.20 -21.25
CA ASP A 160 -13.24 0.00 -20.46
C ASP A 160 -12.96 -0.33 -18.98
N TRP A 161 -12.35 0.61 -18.27
CA TRP A 161 -12.07 0.49 -16.83
C TRP A 161 -13.35 0.25 -15.99
N SER A 162 -14.54 0.59 -16.49
CA SER A 162 -15.82 0.33 -15.84
C SER A 162 -16.08 -1.16 -15.58
N LEU A 163 -15.45 -2.07 -16.36
CA LEU A 163 -15.53 -3.52 -16.11
C LEU A 163 -15.12 -3.89 -14.69
N PHE A 164 -14.05 -3.25 -14.17
CA PHE A 164 -13.56 -3.53 -12.82
C PHE A 164 -14.56 -3.07 -11.76
N CYS A 165 -15.26 -1.95 -12.00
CA CYS A 165 -16.36 -1.49 -11.16
C CYS A 165 -17.52 -2.48 -11.19
N ALA A 166 -17.88 -3.02 -12.35
CA ALA A 166 -18.94 -4.02 -12.48
C ALA A 166 -18.61 -5.31 -11.72
N VAL A 167 -17.36 -5.80 -11.85
CA VAL A 167 -16.91 -7.00 -11.13
C VAL A 167 -16.92 -6.75 -9.62
N SER A 168 -16.43 -5.61 -9.16
CA SER A 168 -16.47 -5.23 -7.73
C SER A 168 -17.91 -5.11 -7.23
N ALA A 169 -18.80 -4.47 -7.99
CA ALA A 169 -20.21 -4.35 -7.64
C ALA A 169 -20.88 -5.72 -7.51
N TRP A 170 -20.58 -6.64 -8.44
CA TRP A 170 -21.08 -8.01 -8.38
C TRP A 170 -20.60 -8.75 -7.12
N LEU A 171 -19.34 -8.59 -6.74
CA LEU A 171 -18.79 -9.19 -5.52
C LEU A 171 -19.45 -8.61 -4.26
N TYR A 172 -19.64 -7.28 -4.18
CA TYR A 172 -20.36 -6.64 -3.08
C TYR A 172 -21.82 -7.10 -3.02
N PHE A 173 -22.50 -7.18 -4.16
CA PHE A 173 -23.88 -7.67 -4.24
C PHE A 173 -23.97 -9.11 -3.75
N SER A 174 -23.09 -10.00 -4.21
CA SER A 174 -23.05 -11.40 -3.78
C SER A 174 -22.81 -11.54 -2.27
N ALA A 175 -21.88 -10.74 -1.71
CA ALA A 175 -21.66 -10.69 -0.28
C ALA A 175 -22.91 -10.18 0.48
N LEU A 176 -23.60 -9.16 -0.04
CA LEU A 176 -24.82 -8.61 0.53
C LEU A 176 -25.95 -9.63 0.56
N VAL A 177 -26.14 -10.37 -0.52
CA VAL A 177 -27.13 -11.47 -0.59
C VAL A 177 -26.83 -12.52 0.47
N LEU A 178 -25.54 -12.92 0.61
CA LEU A 178 -25.14 -13.89 1.63
C LEU A 178 -25.38 -13.38 3.06
N VAL A 179 -25.08 -12.10 3.35
CA VAL A 179 -25.38 -11.49 4.67
C VAL A 179 -26.88 -11.49 4.96
N SER A 180 -27.68 -11.25 3.93
CA SER A 180 -29.16 -11.20 4.09
C SER A 180 -29.76 -12.58 4.34
N LEU A 181 -29.23 -13.60 3.67
CA LEU A 181 -29.69 -15.00 3.79
C LEU A 181 -29.16 -15.69 5.06
N PHE A 182 -27.91 -15.43 5.40
CA PHE A 182 -27.20 -16.10 6.50
C PHE A 182 -26.68 -15.04 7.46
N LYS A 183 -27.54 -14.54 8.36
CA LYS A 183 -27.12 -13.55 9.36
C LYS A 183 -25.89 -14.05 10.11
N PRO A 184 -24.76 -13.32 10.09
CA PRO A 184 -23.57 -13.71 10.84
C PRO A 184 -23.89 -13.78 12.33
N PRO A 185 -23.19 -14.67 13.09
CA PRO A 185 -23.43 -14.82 14.52
C PRO A 185 -23.14 -13.51 15.27
N PRO A 186 -23.88 -13.21 16.34
CA PRO A 186 -23.60 -12.03 17.15
C PRO A 186 -22.21 -12.16 17.81
N ILE A 187 -21.38 -11.14 17.66
CA ILE A 187 -20.06 -11.07 18.29
C ILE A 187 -20.20 -10.41 19.66
N HIS A 188 -19.61 -11.01 20.68
CA HIS A 188 -19.49 -10.40 22.00
C HIS A 188 -18.43 -9.29 21.96
N ILE A 189 -18.90 -8.05 22.02
CA ILE A 189 -18.04 -6.86 22.09
C ILE A 189 -18.09 -6.35 23.53
N SER A 190 -16.96 -6.39 24.23
CA SER A 190 -16.89 -5.87 25.60
C SER A 190 -17.18 -4.37 25.63
N ALA A 191 -18.11 -3.97 26.51
CA ALA A 191 -18.43 -2.57 26.73
C ALA A 191 -17.29 -1.89 27.49
N ARG A 192 -16.37 -1.24 26.75
CA ARG A 192 -15.37 -0.38 27.40
C ARG A 192 -15.88 1.05 27.55
N PRO A 193 -15.45 1.78 28.60
CA PRO A 193 -15.88 3.16 28.79
C PRO A 193 -15.52 4.00 27.56
N LYS A 194 -16.44 4.87 27.14
CA LYS A 194 -16.28 5.77 26.00
C LYS A 194 -15.05 6.63 26.23
N SER A 195 -14.01 6.42 25.41
CA SER A 195 -12.89 7.37 25.32
C SER A 195 -13.42 8.69 24.78
N GLY A 196 -12.90 9.81 25.26
CA GLY A 196 -13.40 11.11 24.85
C GLY A 196 -13.33 11.29 23.34
N THR A 197 -14.45 11.55 22.70
CA THR A 197 -14.59 11.77 21.25
C THR A 197 -13.58 12.80 20.74
N PHE A 198 -13.21 13.77 21.54
CA PHE A 198 -12.25 14.82 21.23
C PHE A 198 -10.86 14.28 20.83
N ILE A 199 -10.39 13.21 21.48
CA ILE A 199 -9.07 12.64 21.16
C ILE A 199 -9.07 11.99 19.78
N TYR A 200 -10.12 11.26 19.44
CA TYR A 200 -10.25 10.68 18.11
C TYR A 200 -10.29 11.77 17.02
N LEU A 201 -10.92 12.92 17.30
CA LEU A 201 -10.93 14.05 16.36
C LEU A 201 -9.54 14.65 16.19
N VAL A 202 -8.77 14.85 17.26
CA VAL A 202 -7.40 15.37 17.17
C VAL A 202 -6.48 14.38 16.43
N LEU A 203 -6.58 13.09 16.75
CA LEU A 203 -5.82 12.04 16.05
C LEU A 203 -6.18 11.97 14.58
N ALA A 204 -7.48 12.04 14.26
CA ALA A 204 -7.97 12.05 12.88
C ALA A 204 -7.43 13.25 12.10
N ALA A 205 -7.48 14.44 12.66
CA ALA A 205 -6.98 15.65 12.04
C ALA A 205 -5.46 15.59 11.83
N ALA A 206 -4.71 15.16 12.87
CA ALA A 206 -3.26 15.01 12.80
C ALA A 206 -2.86 14.01 11.71
N MET A 207 -3.47 12.83 11.71
CA MET A 207 -3.19 11.77 10.73
C MET A 207 -3.54 12.22 9.31
N SER A 208 -4.72 12.82 9.10
CA SER A 208 -5.16 13.29 7.78
C SER A 208 -4.20 14.33 7.21
N LEU A 209 -3.75 15.27 8.04
CA LEU A 209 -2.83 16.31 7.61
C LEU A 209 -1.43 15.75 7.33
N VAL A 210 -0.93 14.82 8.15
CA VAL A 210 0.35 14.15 7.91
C VAL A 210 0.32 13.38 6.59
N VAL A 211 -0.73 12.61 6.31
CA VAL A 211 -0.88 11.86 5.07
C VAL A 211 -0.95 12.80 3.86
N TYR A 212 -1.72 13.88 3.97
CA TYR A 212 -1.78 14.91 2.93
C TYR A 212 -0.40 15.49 2.61
N LEU A 213 0.36 15.88 3.65
CA LEU A 213 1.71 16.40 3.49
C LEU A 213 2.67 15.40 2.85
N LEU A 214 2.60 14.14 3.27
CA LEU A 214 3.45 13.09 2.71
C LEU A 214 3.14 12.81 1.24
N MET A 215 1.87 12.71 0.87
CA MET A 215 1.48 12.37 -0.51
C MET A 215 1.61 13.56 -1.48
N ARG A 216 1.37 14.79 -1.01
CA ARG A 216 1.42 16.00 -1.84
C ARG A 216 2.73 16.78 -1.74
N GLY A 217 3.65 16.36 -0.87
CA GLY A 217 4.91 17.05 -0.62
C GLY A 217 5.74 17.30 -1.88
N SER A 218 5.84 16.30 -2.75
CA SER A 218 6.59 16.42 -4.01
C SER A 218 5.97 17.43 -4.97
N PHE A 219 4.65 17.55 -5.03
CA PHE A 219 3.96 18.51 -5.87
C PHE A 219 4.23 19.97 -5.46
N TYR A 220 4.29 20.24 -4.15
CA TYR A 220 4.56 21.57 -3.60
C TYR A 220 6.04 21.86 -3.35
N ASN A 221 6.94 21.03 -3.83
CA ASN A 221 8.38 21.09 -3.52
C ASN A 221 8.66 21.16 -2.00
N TRP A 222 7.82 20.50 -1.22
CA TRP A 222 7.92 20.41 0.24
C TRP A 222 7.89 21.80 0.90
N LEU A 223 8.94 22.16 1.63
CA LEU A 223 8.97 23.40 2.43
C LEU A 223 9.23 24.68 1.63
N ASP A 224 9.43 24.59 0.32
CA ASP A 224 9.63 25.78 -0.54
C ASP A 224 8.34 26.60 -0.69
N SER A 225 7.18 25.96 -0.58
CA SER A 225 5.88 26.64 -0.58
C SER A 225 5.54 27.16 0.82
N ILE A 226 5.26 28.45 0.95
CA ILE A 226 4.90 29.10 2.23
C ILE A 226 3.66 28.44 2.84
N LEU A 227 2.63 28.19 2.05
CA LEU A 227 1.40 27.56 2.52
C LEU A 227 1.65 26.13 3.01
N PHE A 228 2.46 25.37 2.28
CA PHE A 228 2.79 24.00 2.65
C PHE A 228 3.66 23.94 3.91
N SER A 229 4.58 24.88 4.07
CA SER A 229 5.38 25.06 5.29
C SER A 229 4.49 25.37 6.51
N GLN A 230 3.50 26.26 6.36
CA GLN A 230 2.52 26.54 7.42
C GLN A 230 1.70 25.29 7.79
N LEU A 231 1.21 24.53 6.81
CA LEU A 231 0.51 23.28 7.04
C LEU A 231 1.39 22.25 7.79
N THR A 232 2.69 22.23 7.50
CA THR A 232 3.65 21.35 8.20
C THR A 232 3.77 21.74 9.68
N VAL A 233 3.81 23.02 10.01
CA VAL A 233 3.80 23.49 11.41
C VAL A 233 2.48 23.10 12.10
N VAL A 234 1.34 23.28 11.44
CA VAL A 234 0.04 22.86 11.98
C VAL A 234 0.01 21.33 12.20
N ALA A 235 0.51 20.54 11.26
CA ALA A 235 0.60 19.08 11.42
C ALA A 235 1.47 18.69 12.62
N ALA A 236 2.64 19.30 12.76
CA ALA A 236 3.54 19.06 13.89
C ALA A 236 2.88 19.40 15.24
N THR A 237 2.18 20.54 15.32
CA THR A 237 1.45 20.93 16.54
C THR A 237 0.31 19.95 16.87
N LEU A 238 -0.45 19.49 15.86
CA LEU A 238 -1.51 18.49 16.06
C LEU A 238 -0.95 17.14 16.49
N VAL A 239 0.17 16.70 15.95
CA VAL A 239 0.85 15.46 16.36
C VAL A 239 1.34 15.58 17.82
N LEU A 240 1.96 16.69 18.19
CA LEU A 240 2.39 16.94 19.57
C LEU A 240 1.18 16.98 20.54
N ALA A 241 0.09 17.64 20.15
CA ALA A 241 -1.14 17.66 20.93
C ALA A 241 -1.72 16.25 21.09
N ALA A 242 -1.75 15.44 20.03
CA ALA A 242 -2.19 14.05 20.07
C ALA A 242 -1.34 13.21 21.03
N VAL A 243 -0.02 13.30 20.94
CA VAL A 243 0.92 12.60 21.85
C VAL A 243 0.71 13.02 23.29
N TYR A 244 0.55 14.33 23.55
CA TYR A 244 0.29 14.86 24.87
C TYR A 244 -1.03 14.36 25.47
N LEU A 245 -2.11 14.37 24.68
CA LEU A 245 -3.40 13.84 25.10
C LEU A 245 -3.34 12.34 25.41
N ILE A 246 -2.64 11.55 24.58
CA ILE A 246 -2.40 10.13 24.82
C ILE A 246 -1.65 9.94 26.15
N ALA A 247 -0.62 10.74 26.43
CA ALA A 247 0.16 10.65 27.65
C ALA A 247 -0.67 10.97 28.91
N ILE A 248 -1.57 11.97 28.83
CA ILE A 248 -2.49 12.30 29.94
C ILE A 248 -3.45 11.15 30.21
N ILE A 249 -4.06 10.57 29.16
CA ILE A 249 -5.02 9.48 29.33
C ILE A 249 -4.35 8.24 29.88
N ARG A 250 -3.13 7.95 29.43
CA ARG A 250 -2.32 6.85 29.95
C ARG A 250 -2.09 7.01 31.45
N LYS A 251 -1.80 8.24 31.94
CA LYS A 251 -1.65 8.53 33.36
C LYS A 251 -2.96 8.34 34.15
N ARG A 252 -4.11 8.59 33.53
CA ARG A 252 -5.44 8.46 34.17
C ARG A 252 -5.98 7.02 34.17
N ASN A 253 -5.24 6.05 33.67
CA ASN A 253 -5.58 4.62 33.66
C ASN A 253 -6.97 4.31 33.05
N THR A 254 -7.40 5.10 32.06
CA THR A 254 -8.66 4.86 31.37
C THR A 254 -8.54 3.62 30.49
N ALA A 255 -9.47 2.69 30.63
CA ALA A 255 -9.45 1.35 30.02
C ALA A 255 -9.31 1.33 28.49
N SER A 256 -9.62 2.44 27.79
CA SER A 256 -9.57 2.53 26.33
C SER A 256 -8.16 2.52 25.72
N MET A 257 -7.11 2.76 26.52
CA MET A 257 -5.71 2.77 26.05
C MET A 257 -4.83 1.69 26.69
N GLN A 258 -5.39 0.75 27.41
CA GLN A 258 -4.64 -0.36 27.99
C GLN A 258 -3.90 -1.20 26.92
N LEU A 259 -4.44 -1.26 25.70
CA LEU A 259 -3.82 -1.96 24.61
C LEU A 259 -2.41 -1.40 24.29
N HIS A 260 -2.25 -0.09 24.20
CA HIS A 260 -0.98 0.57 23.93
C HIS A 260 -0.06 0.73 25.17
N SER A 261 -0.55 0.37 26.36
CA SER A 261 0.27 0.35 27.56
C SER A 261 1.23 -0.84 27.58
N LYS A 262 0.90 -1.93 26.87
CA LYS A 262 1.72 -3.13 26.77
C LYS A 262 2.80 -2.93 25.71
N LEU A 263 4.07 -3.00 26.11
CA LEU A 263 5.21 -2.84 25.20
C LEU A 263 5.15 -3.83 24.03
N LYS A 264 4.73 -5.05 24.30
CA LYS A 264 4.58 -6.12 23.28
C LYS A 264 3.60 -5.74 22.18
N THR A 265 2.47 -5.12 22.51
CA THR A 265 1.51 -4.60 21.53
C THR A 265 2.16 -3.56 20.62
N ASN A 266 2.91 -2.62 21.19
CA ASN A 266 3.60 -1.59 20.42
C ASN A 266 4.66 -2.18 19.48
N VAL A 267 5.35 -3.23 19.91
CA VAL A 267 6.30 -4.00 19.07
C VAL A 267 5.58 -4.67 17.89
N PHE A 268 4.40 -5.26 18.12
CA PHE A 268 3.60 -5.83 17.03
C PHE A 268 3.08 -4.76 16.06
N MET A 269 2.65 -3.59 16.55
CA MET A 269 2.23 -2.47 15.70
C MET A 269 3.40 -1.92 14.87
N TYR A 270 4.58 -1.79 15.48
CA TYR A 270 5.79 -1.41 14.76
C TYR A 270 6.20 -2.44 13.70
N ASN A 271 6.04 -3.73 13.99
CA ASN A 271 6.26 -4.79 13.00
C ASN A 271 5.29 -4.69 11.81
N ALA A 272 4.01 -4.39 12.08
CA ALA A 272 3.02 -4.15 11.03
C ALA A 272 3.38 -2.92 10.16
N PHE A 273 3.82 -1.83 10.80
CA PHE A 273 4.32 -0.64 10.13
C PHE A 273 5.52 -0.96 9.22
N LEU A 274 6.51 -1.67 9.75
CA LEU A 274 7.72 -2.04 9.01
C LEU A 274 7.41 -2.98 7.83
N ALA A 275 6.48 -3.92 8.03
CA ALA A 275 6.01 -4.80 6.95
C ALA A 275 5.29 -4.00 5.85
N GLY A 276 4.42 -3.05 6.22
CA GLY A 276 3.78 -2.15 5.26
C GLY A 276 4.79 -1.30 4.50
N PHE A 277 5.75 -0.71 5.20
CA PHE A 277 6.85 0.05 4.60
C PHE A 277 7.65 -0.80 3.60
N ALA A 278 8.14 -1.97 4.01
CA ALA A 278 8.97 -2.83 3.16
C ALA A 278 8.22 -3.32 1.91
N VAL A 279 6.97 -3.76 2.07
CA VAL A 279 6.19 -4.31 0.97
C VAL A 279 5.78 -3.21 -0.01
N MET A 280 5.20 -2.10 0.45
CA MET A 280 4.67 -1.06 -0.44
C MET A 280 5.80 -0.25 -1.10
N ALA A 281 6.87 0.09 -0.35
CA ALA A 281 8.01 0.79 -0.91
C ALA A 281 8.73 -0.05 -1.98
N SER A 282 8.96 -1.36 -1.70
CA SER A 282 9.56 -2.23 -2.71
C SER A 282 8.66 -2.33 -3.96
N THR A 283 7.33 -2.48 -3.80
CA THR A 283 6.39 -2.54 -4.93
C THR A 283 6.46 -1.28 -5.79
N ALA A 284 6.47 -0.10 -5.16
CA ALA A 284 6.56 1.17 -5.87
C ALA A 284 7.91 1.32 -6.61
N LEU A 285 9.03 0.96 -5.97
CA LEU A 285 10.35 1.02 -6.58
C LEU A 285 10.46 0.11 -7.81
N PHE A 286 10.00 -1.13 -7.69
CA PHE A 286 10.03 -2.07 -8.81
C PHE A 286 9.09 -1.65 -9.94
N GLY A 287 7.88 -1.20 -9.64
CA GLY A 287 6.96 -0.68 -10.64
C GLY A 287 7.53 0.52 -11.39
N ASN A 288 8.15 1.46 -10.67
CA ASN A 288 8.81 2.60 -11.27
C ASN A 288 10.04 2.18 -12.10
N PHE A 289 10.81 1.18 -11.66
CA PHE A 289 11.95 0.67 -12.46
C PHE A 289 11.49 0.10 -13.80
N LEU A 290 10.45 -0.74 -13.79
CA LEU A 290 9.89 -1.31 -15.02
C LEU A 290 9.34 -0.24 -15.98
N LYS A 291 8.58 0.74 -15.44
CA LYS A 291 7.89 1.76 -16.25
C LYS A 291 8.83 2.92 -16.66
N MET A 292 9.73 3.37 -15.77
CA MET A 292 10.52 4.58 -16.00
C MET A 292 11.95 4.29 -16.49
N ALA A 293 12.62 3.25 -15.98
CA ALA A 293 13.98 2.88 -16.40
C ALA A 293 13.97 1.97 -17.62
N MET A 294 13.12 0.92 -17.61
CA MET A 294 13.03 -0.02 -18.75
C MET A 294 12.02 0.41 -19.80
N GLN A 295 11.25 1.48 -19.55
CA GLN A 295 10.21 2.01 -20.45
C GLN A 295 9.18 0.95 -20.90
N TYR A 296 8.89 -0.02 -20.06
CA TYR A 296 7.88 -1.02 -20.35
C TYR A 296 6.50 -0.37 -20.37
N ASN A 297 5.69 -0.74 -21.38
CA ASN A 297 4.27 -0.44 -21.37
C ASN A 297 3.57 -1.20 -20.21
N ASN A 298 2.35 -0.84 -19.90
CA ASN A 298 1.59 -1.44 -18.78
C ASN A 298 1.48 -2.96 -18.90
N LEU A 299 1.31 -3.49 -20.13
CA LEU A 299 1.18 -4.93 -20.38
C LEU A 299 2.50 -5.67 -20.09
N ASN A 300 3.61 -5.22 -20.64
CA ASN A 300 4.93 -5.83 -20.41
C ASN A 300 5.37 -5.70 -18.95
N ALA A 301 5.09 -4.57 -18.31
CA ALA A 301 5.32 -4.39 -16.87
C ALA A 301 4.47 -5.34 -16.02
N GLY A 302 3.24 -5.62 -16.44
CA GLY A 302 2.36 -6.61 -15.83
C GLY A 302 2.90 -8.03 -15.97
N TYR A 303 3.29 -8.45 -17.19
CA TYR A 303 3.91 -9.75 -17.43
C TYR A 303 5.19 -9.96 -16.61
N ALA A 304 6.03 -8.94 -16.51
CA ALA A 304 7.26 -9.01 -15.72
C ALA A 304 7.01 -9.23 -14.21
N GLN A 305 5.81 -8.91 -13.70
CA GLN A 305 5.44 -9.10 -12.29
C GLN A 305 4.87 -10.49 -11.98
N LEU A 306 4.42 -11.26 -12.98
CA LEU A 306 3.83 -12.59 -12.76
C LEU A 306 4.74 -13.58 -12.02
N PRO A 307 6.06 -13.68 -12.29
CA PRO A 307 6.96 -14.52 -11.51
C PRO A 307 6.92 -14.18 -10.01
N SER A 308 6.84 -12.90 -9.68
CA SER A 308 6.71 -12.45 -8.28
C SER A 308 5.42 -12.96 -7.64
N PHE A 309 4.30 -12.98 -8.35
CA PHE A 309 3.04 -13.50 -7.84
C PHE A 309 3.12 -15.00 -7.50
N TYR A 310 3.66 -15.81 -8.39
CA TYR A 310 3.81 -17.25 -8.12
C TYR A 310 4.71 -17.48 -6.90
N ALA A 311 5.80 -16.74 -6.81
CA ALA A 311 6.69 -16.82 -5.66
C ALA A 311 6.03 -16.31 -4.36
N MET A 312 5.14 -15.29 -4.41
CA MET A 312 4.34 -14.86 -3.26
C MET A 312 3.46 -16.01 -2.73
N LEU A 313 2.81 -16.76 -3.61
CA LEU A 313 1.98 -17.90 -3.20
C LEU A 313 2.84 -18.99 -2.52
N VAL A 314 4.02 -19.28 -3.06
CA VAL A 314 4.95 -20.24 -2.45
C VAL A 314 5.43 -19.75 -1.08
N GLY A 315 5.86 -18.49 -0.97
CA GLY A 315 6.30 -17.89 0.28
C GLY A 315 5.20 -17.89 1.35
N MET A 316 3.96 -17.61 0.95
CA MET A 316 2.78 -17.71 1.81
C MET A 316 2.58 -19.15 2.31
N LEU A 317 2.61 -20.13 1.39
CA LEU A 317 2.42 -21.54 1.74
C LEU A 317 3.49 -22.00 2.73
N VAL A 318 4.75 -21.67 2.49
CA VAL A 318 5.87 -21.97 3.40
C VAL A 318 5.61 -21.35 4.78
N SER A 319 5.16 -20.09 4.86
CA SER A 319 4.84 -19.43 6.14
C SER A 319 3.75 -20.16 6.92
N VAL A 320 2.67 -20.57 6.25
CA VAL A 320 1.57 -21.31 6.87
C VAL A 320 2.04 -22.67 7.35
N LEU A 321 2.81 -23.40 6.54
CA LEU A 321 3.36 -24.72 6.91
C LEU A 321 4.31 -24.63 8.11
N VAL A 322 5.20 -23.64 8.13
CA VAL A 322 6.10 -23.40 9.27
C VAL A 322 5.29 -23.12 10.52
N PHE A 323 4.23 -22.32 10.43
CA PHE A 323 3.36 -22.01 11.57
C PHE A 323 2.67 -23.26 12.12
N TYR A 324 2.24 -24.18 11.25
CA TYR A 324 1.58 -25.43 11.68
C TYR A 324 2.55 -26.47 12.26
N PHE A 325 3.68 -26.70 11.59
CA PHE A 325 4.57 -27.82 11.92
C PHE A 325 5.73 -27.44 12.83
N ARG A 326 6.16 -26.17 12.81
CA ARG A 326 7.38 -25.72 13.50
C ARG A 326 7.18 -24.34 14.14
N ARG A 327 6.20 -24.21 15.03
CA ARG A 327 5.91 -22.94 15.76
C ARG A 327 7.15 -22.17 16.25
N PRO A 328 8.20 -22.81 16.81
CA PRO A 328 9.41 -22.11 17.24
C PRO A 328 10.16 -21.41 16.11
N LEU A 329 10.03 -21.89 14.86
CA LEU A 329 10.64 -21.28 13.68
C LEU A 329 9.81 -20.14 13.09
N ALA A 330 8.57 -19.94 13.54
CA ALA A 330 7.70 -18.86 13.03
C ALA A 330 8.34 -17.48 13.21
N ASP A 331 9.10 -17.27 14.29
CA ASP A 331 9.84 -16.02 14.52
C ASP A 331 10.97 -15.77 13.52
N ALA A 332 11.53 -16.82 12.91
CA ALA A 332 12.59 -16.72 11.90
C ALA A 332 12.04 -16.44 10.49
N VAL A 333 10.75 -16.69 10.24
CA VAL A 333 10.13 -16.52 8.91
C VAL A 333 10.13 -15.04 8.50
N VAL A 334 9.85 -14.12 9.42
CA VAL A 334 9.83 -12.67 9.16
C VAL A 334 11.21 -12.15 8.74
N PRO A 335 12.31 -12.37 9.49
CA PRO A 335 13.66 -11.96 9.07
C PRO A 335 14.09 -12.57 7.74
N PHE A 336 13.75 -13.85 7.52
CA PHE A 336 14.08 -14.53 6.28
C PHE A 336 13.33 -13.93 5.08
N GLY A 337 12.03 -13.61 5.24
CA GLY A 337 11.26 -12.89 4.22
C GLY A 337 11.84 -11.53 3.88
N VAL A 338 12.26 -10.77 4.91
CA VAL A 338 12.94 -9.48 4.72
C VAL A 338 14.26 -9.66 3.97
N LEU A 339 15.07 -10.67 4.32
CA LEU A 339 16.33 -10.98 3.63
C LEU A 339 16.11 -11.25 2.13
N MET A 340 15.07 -12.02 1.77
CA MET A 340 14.74 -12.28 0.37
C MET A 340 14.37 -11.01 -0.39
N ILE A 341 13.62 -10.08 0.24
CA ILE A 341 13.32 -8.77 -0.35
C ILE A 341 14.61 -7.96 -0.54
N LEU A 342 15.51 -7.92 0.45
CA LEU A 342 16.76 -7.20 0.37
C LEU A 342 17.68 -7.75 -0.73
N LEU A 343 17.79 -9.07 -0.86
CA LEU A 343 18.54 -9.71 -1.95
C LEU A 343 17.96 -9.35 -3.31
N SER A 344 16.64 -9.41 -3.45
CA SER A 344 15.96 -8.97 -4.67
C SER A 344 16.26 -7.51 -5.02
N VAL A 345 16.17 -6.61 -4.04
CA VAL A 345 16.45 -5.18 -4.23
C VAL A 345 17.93 -4.96 -4.62
N HIS A 346 18.84 -5.72 -4.03
CA HIS A 346 20.26 -5.68 -4.39
C HIS A 346 20.46 -6.08 -5.86
N GLU A 347 19.92 -7.22 -6.28
CA GLU A 347 20.00 -7.68 -7.68
C GLU A 347 19.44 -6.62 -8.64
N PHE A 348 18.28 -6.04 -8.33
CA PHE A 348 17.70 -4.97 -9.16
C PHE A 348 18.56 -3.72 -9.22
N SER A 349 19.23 -3.35 -8.13
CA SER A 349 20.08 -2.15 -8.09
C SER A 349 21.32 -2.24 -9.00
N GLN A 350 21.66 -3.44 -9.45
CA GLN A 350 22.77 -3.68 -10.37
C GLN A 350 22.35 -3.70 -11.86
N LEU A 351 21.03 -3.69 -12.13
CA LEU A 351 20.54 -3.79 -13.50
C LEU A 351 20.64 -2.42 -14.22
N PRO A 352 21.22 -2.40 -15.43
CA PRO A 352 21.18 -1.21 -16.31
C PRO A 352 19.81 -1.10 -17.02
N SER A 353 19.52 0.07 -17.58
CA SER A 353 18.26 0.36 -18.28
C SER A 353 18.02 -0.51 -19.54
N PHE A 354 19.09 -1.00 -20.17
CA PHE A 354 19.03 -1.80 -21.40
C PHE A 354 19.04 -3.33 -21.18
N VAL A 355 18.74 -3.76 -19.97
CA VAL A 355 18.67 -5.20 -19.63
C VAL A 355 17.48 -5.87 -20.32
N GLY A 356 17.72 -7.06 -20.84
CA GLY A 356 16.67 -7.91 -21.42
C GLY A 356 15.73 -8.50 -20.35
N PRO A 357 14.52 -8.91 -20.78
CA PRO A 357 13.51 -9.47 -19.86
C PRO A 357 13.96 -10.75 -19.15
N GLU A 358 14.96 -11.45 -19.67
CA GLU A 358 15.52 -12.67 -19.10
C GLU A 358 16.24 -12.47 -17.76
N SER A 359 16.66 -11.26 -17.44
CA SER A 359 17.35 -10.94 -16.18
C SER A 359 16.39 -10.58 -15.03
N LEU A 360 15.10 -10.35 -15.33
CA LEU A 360 14.09 -9.95 -14.36
C LEU A 360 13.52 -11.09 -13.49
N PRO A 361 13.40 -12.36 -13.98
CA PRO A 361 12.67 -13.40 -13.24
C PRO A 361 13.28 -13.69 -11.87
N LEU A 362 14.61 -13.78 -11.76
CA LEU A 362 15.27 -14.13 -10.49
C LEU A 362 14.99 -13.08 -9.39
N PRO A 363 15.30 -11.78 -9.58
CA PRO A 363 14.97 -10.80 -8.56
C PRO A 363 13.47 -10.69 -8.30
N MET A 364 12.60 -10.87 -9.30
CA MET A 364 11.14 -10.89 -9.09
C MET A 364 10.69 -12.08 -8.24
N LEU A 365 11.26 -13.28 -8.46
CA LEU A 365 10.97 -14.46 -7.64
C LEU A 365 11.41 -14.25 -6.18
N LEU A 366 12.63 -13.74 -5.95
CA LEU A 366 13.14 -13.45 -4.60
C LEU A 366 12.23 -12.46 -3.87
N ARG A 367 11.85 -11.36 -4.55
CA ARG A 367 10.93 -10.38 -4.00
C ARG A 367 9.58 -11.00 -3.64
N GLY A 368 8.98 -11.70 -4.59
CA GLY A 368 7.68 -12.33 -4.40
C GLY A 368 7.68 -13.28 -3.21
N PHE A 369 8.66 -14.17 -3.16
CA PHE A 369 8.80 -15.11 -2.06
C PHE A 369 8.91 -14.39 -0.71
N GLY A 370 9.78 -13.37 -0.61
CA GLY A 370 9.95 -12.57 0.59
C GLY A 370 8.68 -11.81 1.00
N VAL A 371 7.98 -11.18 0.04
CA VAL A 371 6.71 -10.48 0.28
C VAL A 371 5.62 -11.43 0.77
N GLY A 372 5.49 -12.61 0.16
CA GLY A 372 4.54 -13.64 0.57
C GLY A 372 4.80 -14.10 2.02
N MET A 373 6.06 -14.41 2.34
CA MET A 373 6.46 -14.79 3.69
C MET A 373 6.19 -13.69 4.72
N LEU A 374 6.62 -12.47 4.44
CA LEU A 374 6.50 -11.33 5.36
C LEU A 374 5.04 -10.99 5.64
N ASN A 375 4.22 -10.85 4.59
CA ASN A 375 2.81 -10.50 4.72
C ASN A 375 2.04 -11.48 5.59
N VAL A 376 2.18 -12.77 5.30
CA VAL A 376 1.40 -13.80 6.00
C VAL A 376 1.88 -13.97 7.42
N SER A 377 3.20 -14.06 7.64
CA SER A 377 3.75 -14.27 8.98
C SER A 377 3.44 -13.13 9.93
N VAL A 378 3.59 -11.87 9.49
CA VAL A 378 3.27 -10.70 10.32
C VAL A 378 1.78 -10.63 10.62
N THR A 379 0.93 -10.89 9.62
CA THR A 379 -0.53 -10.85 9.81
C THR A 379 -1.00 -11.93 10.78
N ILE A 380 -0.55 -13.18 10.60
CA ILE A 380 -0.90 -14.27 11.53
C ILE A 380 -0.40 -13.94 12.94
N ALA A 381 0.86 -13.54 13.09
CA ALA A 381 1.45 -13.24 14.40
C ALA A 381 0.70 -12.14 15.14
N VAL A 382 0.30 -11.08 14.43
CA VAL A 382 -0.41 -9.94 15.04
C VAL A 382 -1.87 -10.27 15.33
N LEU A 383 -2.60 -10.82 14.37
CA LEU A 383 -4.03 -11.10 14.54
C LEU A 383 -4.31 -12.18 15.59
N MET A 384 -3.45 -13.20 15.70
CA MET A 384 -3.58 -14.24 16.72
C MET A 384 -3.06 -13.84 18.10
N TYR A 385 -2.35 -12.73 18.22
CA TYR A 385 -1.85 -12.23 19.51
C TYR A 385 -2.97 -11.66 20.39
N PHE A 386 -3.99 -11.02 19.79
CA PHE A 386 -5.01 -10.32 20.53
C PHE A 386 -6.05 -11.26 21.12
N GLN A 387 -6.30 -11.08 22.42
CA GLN A 387 -7.39 -11.74 23.12
C GLN A 387 -8.76 -11.22 22.63
N VAL A 388 -9.83 -11.94 22.91
CA VAL A 388 -11.20 -11.63 22.44
C VAL A 388 -11.59 -10.17 22.68
N ASP A 389 -11.28 -9.64 23.87
CA ASP A 389 -11.62 -8.26 24.25
C ASP A 389 -10.83 -7.18 23.50
N ASP A 390 -9.64 -7.50 23.03
CA ASP A 390 -8.71 -6.58 22.37
C ASP A 390 -8.66 -6.77 20.84
N ARG A 391 -9.34 -7.80 20.30
CA ARG A 391 -9.29 -8.15 18.86
C ARG A 391 -9.70 -7.01 17.96
N LEU A 392 -10.77 -6.32 18.28
CA LEU A 392 -11.33 -5.26 17.45
C LEU A 392 -10.33 -4.11 17.26
N GLU A 393 -9.77 -3.60 18.34
CA GLU A 393 -8.73 -2.56 18.28
C GLU A 393 -7.43 -3.09 17.70
N GLY A 394 -7.08 -4.32 18.01
CA GLY A 394 -5.89 -4.97 17.48
C GLY A 394 -5.91 -5.07 15.95
N ILE A 395 -7.02 -5.52 15.36
CA ILE A 395 -7.22 -5.61 13.92
C ILE A 395 -7.17 -4.22 13.29
N ALA A 396 -7.92 -3.27 13.83
CA ALA A 396 -8.00 -1.91 13.31
C ALA A 396 -6.62 -1.21 13.31
N ASN A 397 -5.91 -1.28 14.44
CA ASN A 397 -4.56 -0.71 14.57
C ASN A 397 -3.55 -1.43 13.67
N PHE A 398 -3.64 -2.74 13.51
CA PHE A 398 -2.77 -3.48 12.60
C PHE A 398 -2.86 -2.93 11.17
N TYR A 399 -4.05 -2.81 10.63
CA TYR A 399 -4.25 -2.26 9.28
C TYR A 399 -3.88 -0.79 9.19
N LEU A 400 -4.18 0.01 10.22
CA LEU A 400 -3.80 1.42 10.31
C LEU A 400 -2.27 1.58 10.21
N PHE A 401 -1.50 0.92 11.08
CA PHE A 401 -0.05 1.03 11.10
C PHE A 401 0.60 0.47 9.84
N ARG A 402 0.07 -0.64 9.31
CA ARG A 402 0.55 -1.21 8.07
C ARG A 402 0.36 -0.27 6.87
N THR A 403 -0.83 0.34 6.75
CA THR A 403 -1.13 1.30 5.68
C THR A 403 -0.29 2.57 5.83
N MET A 404 -0.14 3.08 7.06
CA MET A 404 0.76 4.22 7.35
C MET A 404 2.21 3.93 6.95
N GLY A 405 2.71 2.73 7.25
CA GLY A 405 4.03 2.30 6.80
C GLY A 405 4.18 2.37 5.28
N GLY A 406 3.17 1.90 4.55
CA GLY A 406 3.13 1.97 3.09
C GLY A 406 3.12 3.39 2.55
N VAL A 407 2.29 4.27 3.10
CA VAL A 407 2.20 5.69 2.71
C VAL A 407 3.54 6.41 2.95
N ILE A 408 4.13 6.21 4.14
CA ILE A 408 5.42 6.83 4.48
C ILE A 408 6.54 6.30 3.56
N GLY A 409 6.58 4.99 3.32
CA GLY A 409 7.55 4.39 2.41
C GLY A 409 7.42 4.93 0.98
N GLY A 410 6.20 4.97 0.44
CA GLY A 410 5.92 5.51 -0.88
C GLY A 410 6.33 6.98 -1.02
N ALA A 411 5.95 7.83 -0.07
CA ALA A 411 6.29 9.24 -0.06
C ALA A 411 7.81 9.48 0.06
N PHE A 412 8.49 8.73 0.93
CA PHE A 412 9.92 8.84 1.12
C PHE A 412 10.68 8.50 -0.17
N PHE A 413 10.38 7.36 -0.79
CA PHE A 413 11.08 6.96 -2.02
C PHE A 413 10.69 7.80 -3.23
N SER A 414 9.47 8.29 -3.34
CA SER A 414 9.10 9.27 -4.35
C SER A 414 9.99 10.53 -4.27
N ARG A 415 10.25 11.02 -3.07
CA ARG A 415 11.15 12.18 -2.85
C ARG A 415 12.62 11.84 -3.17
N VAL A 416 13.08 10.67 -2.76
CA VAL A 416 14.46 10.21 -3.05
C VAL A 416 14.67 10.13 -4.56
N ILE A 417 13.76 9.50 -5.29
CA ILE A 417 13.83 9.41 -6.77
C ILE A 417 13.87 10.81 -7.39
N GLN A 418 12.98 11.69 -6.98
CA GLN A 418 12.90 13.06 -7.52
C GLN A 418 14.21 13.84 -7.30
N ASN A 419 14.77 13.79 -6.08
CA ASN A 419 16.01 14.48 -5.76
C ASN A 419 17.21 13.91 -6.53
N HIS A 420 17.36 12.58 -6.53
CA HIS A 420 18.48 11.94 -7.24
C HIS A 420 18.34 12.11 -8.76
N SER A 421 17.14 12.08 -9.31
CA SER A 421 16.93 12.34 -10.75
C SER A 421 17.30 13.79 -11.12
N ALA A 422 16.94 14.77 -10.29
CA ALA A 422 17.33 16.16 -10.50
C ALA A 422 18.87 16.35 -10.41
N GLN A 423 19.50 15.74 -9.39
CA GLN A 423 20.96 15.79 -9.24
C GLN A 423 21.68 15.13 -10.43
N ALA A 424 21.29 13.92 -10.79
CA ALA A 424 21.88 13.18 -11.90
C ALA A 424 21.71 13.92 -13.23
N SER A 425 20.52 14.49 -13.49
CA SER A 425 20.27 15.33 -14.67
C SER A 425 21.20 16.56 -14.71
N GLY A 426 21.43 17.19 -13.56
CA GLY A 426 22.35 18.33 -13.45
C GLY A 426 23.81 17.94 -13.66
N GLU A 427 24.25 16.80 -13.14
CA GLU A 427 25.62 16.29 -13.31
C GLU A 427 25.89 15.86 -14.76
N ILE A 428 24.97 15.09 -15.35
CA ILE A 428 25.08 14.69 -16.78
C ILE A 428 25.03 15.93 -17.66
N GLY A 429 24.11 16.87 -17.39
CA GLY A 429 23.96 18.11 -18.16
C GLY A 429 25.22 18.97 -18.18
N ARG A 430 26.00 19.02 -17.08
CA ARG A 430 27.28 19.75 -17.02
C ARG A 430 28.38 19.13 -17.92
N SER A 431 28.29 17.84 -18.17
CA SER A 431 29.25 17.15 -19.08
C SER A 431 28.87 17.24 -20.57
N LEU A 432 27.66 17.74 -20.86
CA LEU A 432 27.13 17.89 -22.22
C LEU A 432 27.38 19.32 -22.75
N ASP A 433 28.60 19.77 -22.70
CA ASP A 433 28.98 21.04 -23.32
C ASP A 433 29.64 20.83 -24.69
N GLY A 434 29.66 21.88 -25.54
CA GLY A 434 30.20 21.81 -26.87
C GLY A 434 31.71 21.53 -26.94
N SER A 435 32.43 21.51 -25.81
CA SER A 435 33.84 21.16 -25.72
C SER A 435 34.07 19.65 -25.58
N ASN A 436 33.01 18.90 -25.28
CA ASN A 436 33.09 17.44 -25.14
C ASN A 436 33.01 16.75 -26.50
N TYR A 437 34.16 16.20 -26.93
CA TYR A 437 34.27 15.52 -28.23
C TYR A 437 33.23 14.40 -28.41
N THR A 438 32.94 13.64 -27.36
CA THR A 438 31.96 12.55 -27.41
C THR A 438 30.54 13.08 -27.62
N PHE A 439 30.20 14.21 -27.01
CA PHE A 439 28.93 14.87 -27.20
C PHE A 439 28.80 15.40 -28.64
N ALA A 440 29.81 16.09 -29.15
CA ALA A 440 29.81 16.60 -30.53
C ALA A 440 29.70 15.45 -31.55
N ALA A 441 30.43 14.35 -31.34
CA ALA A 441 30.36 13.17 -32.21
C ALA A 441 28.95 12.52 -32.19
N TYR A 442 28.32 12.45 -31.03
CA TYR A 442 26.95 11.94 -30.89
C TYR A 442 25.94 12.85 -31.58
N GLU A 443 26.07 14.16 -31.43
CA GLU A 443 25.22 15.16 -32.09
C GLU A 443 25.30 15.06 -33.60
N HIS A 444 26.51 14.92 -34.16
CA HIS A 444 26.73 14.69 -35.59
C HIS A 444 26.11 13.37 -36.07
N ALA A 445 26.30 12.28 -35.34
CA ALA A 445 25.72 10.98 -35.68
C ALA A 445 24.18 11.03 -35.67
N LEU A 446 23.61 11.69 -34.71
CA LEU A 446 22.16 11.91 -34.59
C LEU A 446 21.62 12.77 -35.75
N GLY A 447 22.30 13.85 -36.07
CA GLY A 447 21.99 14.71 -37.24
C GLY A 447 21.96 13.92 -38.55
N ASN A 448 22.96 13.06 -38.76
CA ASN A 448 23.01 12.18 -39.92
C ASN A 448 21.88 11.13 -39.93
N ALA A 449 21.54 10.55 -38.79
CA ALA A 449 20.42 9.61 -38.66
C ALA A 449 19.07 10.27 -38.96
N ILE A 450 18.85 11.51 -38.52
CA ILE A 450 17.64 12.28 -38.82
C ILE A 450 17.52 12.58 -40.31
N LEU A 451 18.63 12.92 -40.97
CA LEU A 451 18.70 13.16 -42.42
C LEU A 451 18.37 11.90 -43.24
N THR A 452 18.88 10.74 -42.81
CA THR A 452 18.60 9.46 -43.49
C THR A 452 17.14 9.05 -43.42
N HIS A 453 16.39 9.53 -42.42
CA HIS A 453 14.94 9.30 -42.28
C HIS A 453 14.08 10.40 -42.96
N GLY A 454 14.70 11.25 -43.82
CA GLY A 454 14.00 12.25 -44.65
C GLY A 454 13.47 13.44 -43.87
N ARG A 455 13.94 13.69 -42.65
CA ARG A 455 13.62 14.88 -41.85
C ARG A 455 14.79 15.85 -41.84
N LEU A 456 14.49 17.14 -41.95
CA LEU A 456 15.53 18.16 -41.81
C LEU A 456 15.98 18.21 -40.33
N PRO A 457 17.30 18.12 -40.06
CA PRO A 457 17.82 18.25 -38.71
C PRO A 457 17.60 19.69 -38.22
N THR A 458 16.69 19.87 -37.31
CA THR A 458 16.57 21.12 -36.56
C THR A 458 17.33 20.97 -35.24
N PRO A 459 18.07 21.98 -34.77
CA PRO A 459 18.81 21.92 -33.51
C PRO A 459 17.89 21.53 -32.34
N SER A 460 16.63 21.92 -32.42
CA SER A 460 15.61 21.60 -31.42
C SER A 460 15.24 20.09 -31.34
N LEU A 461 15.27 19.38 -32.48
CA LEU A 461 15.03 17.93 -32.55
C LEU A 461 16.19 17.13 -31.94
N GLY A 462 17.41 17.51 -32.24
CA GLY A 462 18.62 16.90 -31.68
C GLY A 462 18.65 17.06 -30.15
N MET A 463 18.44 18.30 -29.67
CA MET A 463 18.39 18.60 -28.24
C MET A 463 17.25 17.90 -27.51
N SER A 464 16.06 17.76 -28.10
CA SER A 464 14.97 17.04 -27.47
C SER A 464 15.27 15.55 -27.30
N GLN A 465 15.92 14.91 -28.26
CA GLN A 465 16.32 13.51 -28.15
C GLN A 465 17.44 13.32 -27.13
N ILE A 466 18.45 14.20 -27.12
CA ILE A 466 19.51 14.15 -26.10
C ILE A 466 18.93 14.35 -24.71
N SER A 467 18.05 15.33 -24.54
CA SER A 467 17.39 15.55 -23.23
C SER A 467 16.56 14.34 -22.79
N GLY A 468 15.94 13.62 -23.73
CA GLY A 468 15.24 12.37 -23.46
C GLY A 468 16.16 11.27 -22.92
N VAL A 469 17.29 11.04 -23.59
CA VAL A 469 18.31 10.06 -23.17
C VAL A 469 18.92 10.44 -21.82
N VAL A 470 19.24 11.72 -21.60
CA VAL A 470 19.74 12.22 -20.31
C VAL A 470 18.74 11.96 -19.20
N LYS A 471 17.47 12.28 -19.43
CA LYS A 471 16.40 12.07 -18.45
C LYS A 471 16.23 10.58 -18.13
N GLU A 472 16.32 9.71 -19.12
CA GLU A 472 16.24 8.25 -18.95
C GLU A 472 17.39 7.74 -18.07
N GLN A 473 18.64 8.10 -18.40
CA GLN A 473 19.81 7.70 -17.64
C GLN A 473 19.81 8.26 -16.23
N ALA A 474 19.43 9.52 -16.07
CA ALA A 474 19.29 10.17 -14.76
C ALA A 474 18.20 9.48 -13.89
N THR A 475 17.09 9.09 -14.52
CA THR A 475 16.01 8.37 -13.80
C THR A 475 16.45 6.96 -13.41
N THR A 476 17.15 6.24 -14.28
CA THR A 476 17.70 4.91 -13.97
C THR A 476 18.68 4.97 -12.80
N LEU A 477 19.61 5.94 -12.83
CA LEU A 477 20.56 6.15 -11.74
C LEU A 477 19.86 6.50 -10.43
N ALA A 478 18.83 7.35 -10.49
CA ALA A 478 18.02 7.72 -9.33
C ALA A 478 17.28 6.52 -8.74
N LEU A 479 16.74 5.64 -9.58
CA LEU A 479 16.07 4.43 -9.15
C LEU A 479 17.03 3.43 -8.52
N ASN A 480 18.21 3.20 -9.11
CA ASN A 480 19.25 2.34 -8.55
C ASN A 480 19.70 2.85 -7.18
N ASN A 481 19.95 4.16 -7.03
CA ASN A 481 20.27 4.78 -5.75
C ASN A 481 19.12 4.62 -4.74
N SER A 482 17.88 4.73 -5.19
CA SER A 482 16.71 4.55 -4.33
C SER A 482 16.56 3.11 -3.84
N LEU A 483 16.88 2.12 -4.68
CA LEU A 483 16.92 0.70 -4.30
C LEU A 483 18.00 0.45 -3.21
N ILE A 484 19.18 1.04 -3.36
CA ILE A 484 20.24 0.97 -2.34
C ILE A 484 19.79 1.67 -1.04
N MET A 485 19.18 2.84 -1.14
CA MET A 485 18.62 3.56 0.00
C MET A 485 17.53 2.75 0.72
N PHE A 486 16.76 1.94 0.00
CA PHE A 486 15.80 1.02 0.61
C PHE A 486 16.49 0.01 1.53
N ILE A 487 17.59 -0.59 1.07
CA ILE A 487 18.38 -1.53 1.88
C ILE A 487 18.84 -0.85 3.18
N PHE A 488 19.43 0.34 3.09
CA PHE A 488 19.86 1.11 4.28
C PHE A 488 18.70 1.47 5.19
N SER A 489 17.53 1.83 4.64
CA SER A 489 16.34 2.15 5.43
C SER A 489 15.88 0.95 6.27
N ILE A 490 15.86 -0.25 5.68
CA ILE A 490 15.51 -1.47 6.43
C ILE A 490 16.56 -1.78 7.50
N PHE A 491 17.86 -1.65 7.22
CA PHE A 491 18.93 -1.83 8.22
C PHE A 491 18.87 -0.82 9.36
N ALA A 492 18.37 0.39 9.11
CA ALA A 492 18.17 1.40 10.14
C ALA A 492 16.94 1.11 11.02
N LEU A 493 15.83 0.63 10.42
CA LEU A 493 14.57 0.42 11.11
C LEU A 493 14.47 -0.95 11.82
N ALA A 494 15.08 -2.01 11.27
CA ALA A 494 14.99 -3.36 11.83
C ALA A 494 15.59 -3.50 13.26
N PRO A 495 16.72 -2.86 13.63
CA PRO A 495 17.25 -2.95 14.98
C PRO A 495 16.30 -2.43 16.06
N ILE A 496 15.48 -1.41 15.75
CA ILE A 496 14.47 -0.87 16.66
C ILE A 496 13.47 -1.97 17.05
N LEU A 497 13.04 -2.78 16.06
CA LEU A 497 12.16 -3.93 16.29
C LEU A 497 12.82 -4.98 17.19
N LEU A 498 14.09 -5.31 16.93
CA LEU A 498 14.83 -6.31 17.71
C LEU A 498 15.03 -5.87 19.17
N ILE A 499 15.39 -4.60 19.38
CA ILE A 499 15.51 -4.01 20.73
C ILE A 499 14.15 -4.04 21.44
N GLY A 500 13.08 -3.62 20.75
CA GLY A 500 11.72 -3.66 21.27
C GLY A 500 11.28 -5.08 21.68
N LYS A 501 11.56 -6.10 20.85
CA LYS A 501 11.27 -7.51 21.19
C LYS A 501 12.03 -7.98 22.44
N LYS A 502 13.31 -7.65 22.56
CA LYS A 502 14.12 -8.01 23.74
C LYS A 502 13.60 -7.35 25.02
N LEU A 503 13.23 -6.06 24.93
CA LEU A 503 12.67 -5.35 26.09
C LEU A 503 11.31 -5.90 26.49
N ALA A 504 10.44 -6.24 25.53
CA ALA A 504 9.15 -6.84 25.81
C ALA A 504 9.28 -8.21 26.48
N ALA A 505 10.20 -9.05 26.00
CA ALA A 505 10.46 -10.37 26.61
C ALA A 505 11.00 -10.25 28.04
N LYS A 506 11.85 -9.24 28.31
CA LYS A 506 12.36 -8.98 29.67
C LYS A 506 11.25 -8.53 30.62
N GLN A 507 10.29 -7.74 30.14
CA GLN A 507 9.16 -7.26 30.94
C GLN A 507 8.15 -8.37 31.27
N GLU A 508 8.02 -9.42 30.45
CA GLU A 508 7.19 -10.58 30.72
C GLU A 508 7.83 -11.58 31.70
N ALA A 509 9.15 -11.55 31.82
CA ALA A 509 9.91 -12.41 32.73
C ALA A 509 10.09 -11.82 34.14
N SER A 510 9.83 -10.52 34.32
CA SER A 510 9.86 -9.78 35.59
C SER A 510 8.46 -9.67 36.20
#